data_8354ba3791949bec23e809dc20bb09a3
#
_entry.id   8354ba3791949bec23e809dc20bb09a3
#
_cell.length_a   1.000
_cell.length_b   1.000
_cell.length_c   1.000
_cell.angle_alpha   90.00
_cell.angle_beta   90.00
_cell.angle_gamma   90.00
#
_symmetry.space_group_name_H-M   'P 1'
#
loop_
_entity.id
_entity.type
_entity.pdbx_description
1 polymer ?
#
loop_
_entity_poly.entity_id
_entity_poly.type
_entity_poly.pdbx_seq_one_letter_code
_entity_poly.pdbx_strand_id
1 'polypeptide(L)' 'MLDVELINKLVQFKEANGYTLQDLSRRLDISITTIERWIKTRRINKVYAKLVRDKLNIE' A
#
# COMPACT_ATOMS: atom_id res chain seq x y z
N MET A 1 0.30 4.11 12.98
CA MET A 1 -1.15 4.33 12.85
C MET A 1 -1.78 3.10 12.20
N LEU A 2 -2.89 2.65 12.75
CA LEU A 2 -3.66 1.54 12.18
C LEU A 2 -4.63 2.11 11.14
N ASP A 3 -4.54 1.64 9.91
CA ASP A 3 -5.41 2.11 8.84
C ASP A 3 -5.87 0.92 8.00
N VAL A 4 -6.80 0.17 8.56
CA VAL A 4 -7.33 -1.05 7.94
C VAL A 4 -7.99 -0.73 6.60
N GLU A 5 -8.74 0.36 6.54
CA GLU A 5 -9.45 0.73 5.32
C GLU A 5 -8.50 1.04 4.17
N LEU A 6 -7.46 1.82 4.43
CA LEU A 6 -6.49 2.15 3.40
C LEU A 6 -5.74 0.90 2.92
N ILE A 7 -5.34 0.04 3.86
CA ILE A 7 -4.62 -1.18 3.50
C ILE A 7 -5.51 -2.11 2.69
N ASN A 8 -6.80 -2.22 3.04
CA ASN A 8 -7.73 -3.02 2.26
C ASN A 8 -7.89 -2.47 0.84
N LYS A 9 -7.96 -1.16 0.69
CA LYS A 9 -8.02 -0.52 -0.64
C LYS A 9 -6.75 -0.77 -1.43
N LEU A 10 -5.61 -0.75 -0.77
CA LEU A 10 -4.33 -1.05 -1.41
C LEU A 10 -4.30 -2.48 -1.95
N VAL A 11 -4.76 -3.43 -1.15
CA VAL A 11 -4.84 -4.84 -1.58
C VAL A 11 -5.80 -5.00 -2.75
N GLN A 12 -6.95 -4.36 -2.70
CA GLN A 12 -7.93 -4.39 -3.78
C GLN A 12 -7.36 -3.79 -5.07
N PHE A 13 -6.66 -2.68 -4.94
CA PHE A 13 -6.00 -2.03 -6.08
C PHE A 13 -4.98 -2.98 -6.73
N LYS A 14 -4.17 -3.62 -5.89
CA LYS A 14 -3.18 -4.59 -6.35
C LYS A 14 -3.84 -5.73 -7.14
N GLU A 15 -4.90 -6.31 -6.59
CA GLU A 15 -5.58 -7.44 -7.21
C GLU A 15 -6.33 -7.03 -8.48
N ALA A 16 -7.00 -5.89 -8.44
CA ALA A 16 -7.76 -5.39 -9.58
C ALA A 16 -6.88 -5.12 -10.80
N ASN A 17 -5.63 -4.74 -10.58
CA ASN A 17 -4.68 -4.44 -11.64
C ASN A 17 -3.72 -5.59 -11.95
N GLY A 18 -3.83 -6.69 -11.22
CA GLY A 18 -2.95 -7.84 -11.41
C GLY A 18 -1.50 -7.56 -11.00
N TYR A 19 -1.30 -6.65 -10.06
CA TYR A 19 0.04 -6.30 -9.61
C TYR A 19 0.56 -7.27 -8.56
N THR A 20 1.87 -7.52 -8.60
CA THR A 20 2.57 -8.21 -7.53
C THR A 20 3.02 -7.19 -6.49
N LEU A 21 3.53 -7.67 -5.35
CA LEU A 21 4.13 -6.80 -4.35
C LEU A 21 5.33 -6.05 -4.93
N GLN A 22 6.06 -6.70 -5.83
CA GLN A 22 7.20 -6.09 -6.50
C GLN A 22 6.73 -4.92 -7.38
N ASP A 23 5.61 -5.07 -8.07
CA ASP A 23 5.04 -4.00 -8.87
C ASP A 23 4.66 -2.80 -7.99
N LEU A 24 4.03 -3.06 -6.84
CA LEU A 24 3.70 -2.00 -5.90
C LEU A 24 4.96 -1.31 -5.37
N SER A 25 5.98 -2.10 -5.05
CA SER A 25 7.25 -1.56 -4.58
C SER A 25 7.84 -0.57 -5.56
N ARG A 26 7.82 -0.90 -6.84
CA ARG A 26 8.34 -0.02 -7.89
C ARG A 26 7.50 1.24 -8.05
N ARG A 27 6.19 1.10 -8.02
CA ARG A 27 5.27 2.24 -8.19
C ARG A 27 5.33 3.21 -7.02
N LEU A 28 5.51 2.69 -5.82
CA LEU A 28 5.54 3.50 -4.61
C LEU A 28 6.96 3.94 -4.23
N ASP A 29 7.97 3.32 -4.82
CA ASP A 29 9.37 3.52 -4.47
C ASP A 29 9.60 3.19 -2.98
N ILE A 30 9.01 2.10 -2.54
CA ILE A 30 9.07 1.62 -1.15
C ILE A 30 9.42 0.15 -1.19
N SER A 31 10.23 -0.33 -0.22
CA SER A 31 10.67 -1.71 -0.21
C SER A 31 9.49 -2.69 -0.05
N ILE A 32 9.63 -3.87 -0.66
CA ILE A 32 8.63 -4.93 -0.56
C ILE A 32 8.38 -5.30 0.90
N THR A 33 9.44 -5.38 1.70
CA THR A 33 9.34 -5.74 3.12
C THR A 33 8.42 -4.79 3.88
N THR A 34 8.53 -3.49 3.57
CA THR A 34 7.68 -2.48 4.19
C THR A 34 6.23 -2.67 3.80
N ILE A 35 5.97 -2.92 2.51
CA ILE A 35 4.59 -3.13 2.02
C ILE A 35 4.00 -4.40 2.62
N GLU A 36 4.76 -5.47 2.69
CA GLU A 36 4.31 -6.72 3.32
C GLU A 36 3.91 -6.49 4.78
N ARG A 37 4.72 -5.70 5.49
CA ARG A 37 4.42 -5.37 6.89
C ARG A 37 3.10 -4.61 7.01
N TRP A 38 2.86 -3.64 6.15
CA TRP A 38 1.59 -2.92 6.14
C TRP A 38 0.41 -3.87 5.99
N ILE A 39 0.50 -4.78 5.03
CA ILE A 39 -0.58 -5.72 4.73
C ILE A 39 -0.78 -6.68 5.89
N LYS A 40 0.31 -7.14 6.48
CA LYS A 40 0.28 -8.11 7.58
C LYS A 40 -0.30 -7.51 8.86
N THR A 41 0.11 -6.29 9.19
CA THR A 41 -0.27 -5.65 10.45
C THR A 41 -1.44 -4.70 10.32
N ARG A 42 -1.82 -4.34 9.09
CA ARG A 42 -2.82 -3.30 8.80
C ARG A 42 -2.43 -1.94 9.38
N ARG A 43 -1.13 -1.71 9.52
CA ARG A 43 -0.58 -0.46 10.04
C ARG A 43 0.26 0.22 8.98
N ILE A 44 0.17 1.54 8.93
CA ILE A 44 0.96 2.34 8.02
C ILE A 44 1.24 3.70 8.67
N ASN A 45 2.43 4.20 8.46
CA ASN A 45 2.80 5.53 8.93
C ASN A 45 1.96 6.58 8.20
N LYS A 46 1.60 7.65 8.92
CA LYS A 46 0.78 8.72 8.38
C LYS A 46 1.36 9.34 7.11
N VAL A 47 2.69 9.52 7.08
CA VAL A 47 3.37 10.07 5.92
C VAL A 47 3.26 9.12 4.72
N TYR A 48 3.48 7.83 4.96
CA TYR A 48 3.34 6.82 3.91
C TYR A 48 1.90 6.66 3.47
N ALA A 49 0.94 6.80 4.39
CA ALA A 49 -0.48 6.73 4.02
C ALA A 49 -0.83 7.80 2.99
N LYS A 50 -0.36 9.02 3.21
CA LYS A 50 -0.56 10.11 2.27
C LYS A 50 0.12 9.83 0.93
N LEU A 51 1.35 9.32 0.98
CA LEU A 51 2.11 8.98 -0.22
C LEU A 51 1.39 7.92 -1.05
N VAL A 52 0.86 6.89 -0.41
CA VAL A 52 0.13 5.82 -1.10
C VAL A 52 -1.12 6.38 -1.77
N ARG A 53 -1.90 7.19 -1.04
CA ARG A 53 -3.10 7.79 -1.62
C ARG A 53 -2.77 8.64 -2.84
N ASP A 54 -1.73 9.45 -2.75
CA ASP A 54 -1.34 10.35 -3.84
C ASP A 54 -0.78 9.58 -5.03
N LYS A 55 0.10 8.62 -4.78
CA LYS A 55 0.78 7.88 -5.84
C LYS A 55 -0.14 6.93 -6.59
N LEU A 56 -1.04 6.27 -5.89
CA LEU A 56 -1.95 5.30 -6.48
C LEU A 56 -3.33 5.89 -6.77
N ASN A 57 -3.53 7.13 -6.40
CA ASN A 57 -4.80 7.83 -6.60
C ASN A 57 -5.98 7.04 -6.01
N ILE A 58 -5.80 6.51 -4.81
CA ILE A 58 -6.84 5.82 -4.06
C ILE A 58 -7.18 6.60 -2.80
N GLU A 59 -8.42 6.45 -2.35
CA GLU A 59 -8.89 7.12 -1.14
C GLU A 59 -9.41 6.12 -0.12
#